data_57ac6043cd69f7a49d6b93102635a5bd
#
_entry.id   57ac6043cd69f7a49d6b93102635a5bd
#
_cell.length_a   1.000
_cell.length_b   1.000
_cell.length_c   1.000
_cell.angle_alpha   90.00
_cell.angle_beta   90.00
_cell.angle_gamma   90.00
#
_symmetry.space_group_name_H-M   'P 1'
#
loop_
_entity.id
_entity.type
_entity.pdbx_description
1 polymer ?
#
loop_
_entity_poly.entity_id
_entity_poly.type
_entity_poly.pdbx_seq_one_letter_code
_entity_poly.pdbx_strand_id
1 'polypeptide(L)'
;MQFEILKKDNTSRARLGRCHTAHGVFQTPAFIPVGTQATVKAMTPEELRDMGAEIILSNTYHLYLRPGHERIRRLGGLHRFMHWEHPLLTDSGGFQVFSLNSLVKVSEEGVEFQSHLDGSRHFITPEKAIAIQEALGADIIMCLDECTPYPASHEEAECSLQRTLNWSRRCRESHRASHQALFGIVQGGMYADLRRRGVETLAEIGFDGYALGGLSVGENKEIMARVIGETAPLLPENMPRYVMGVGMPGDIIQAVREGVDMFDCVLPTRNARNGTLFTRWGKMTIKNARYAEDSSPIEPGCLCYTCRHYSRAYLRHLYFAEEILAFRLNTIHNLHFYLTFMREVRQAIAEDRLDGFIQDFNSRWEPSAEAEEGSDLTSLPTGKRISLAARI
;
A
#
# COMPACT_ATOMS: atom_id res chain seq x y z
N MET A 1 -11.30 16.45 -4.46
CA MET A 1 -10.56 15.63 -5.46
C MET A 1 -11.45 15.42 -6.68
N GLN A 2 -10.88 15.32 -7.88
CA GLN A 2 -11.61 14.95 -9.11
C GLN A 2 -10.91 13.74 -9.74
N PHE A 3 -11.68 12.74 -10.13
CA PHE A 3 -11.20 11.58 -10.87
C PHE A 3 -11.73 11.62 -12.30
N GLU A 4 -10.83 11.49 -13.27
CA GLU A 4 -11.13 11.50 -14.69
C GLU A 4 -10.71 10.16 -15.31
N ILE A 5 -11.63 9.46 -15.96
CA ILE A 5 -11.32 8.27 -16.77
C ILE A 5 -10.95 8.73 -18.17
N LEU A 6 -9.69 8.49 -18.55
CA LEU A 6 -9.14 8.87 -19.86
C LEU A 6 -9.42 7.82 -20.94
N LYS A 7 -9.36 6.54 -20.53
CA LYS A 7 -9.56 5.40 -21.43
C LYS A 7 -10.01 4.17 -20.64
N LYS A 8 -10.87 3.36 -21.21
CA LYS A 8 -11.20 2.01 -20.76
C LYS A 8 -10.57 1.01 -21.73
N ASP A 9 -10.04 -0.07 -21.18
CA ASP A 9 -9.51 -1.19 -21.98
C ASP A 9 -10.67 -1.91 -22.71
N ASN A 10 -10.42 -2.39 -23.91
CA ASN A 10 -11.46 -3.00 -24.75
C ASN A 10 -11.79 -4.45 -24.37
N THR A 11 -10.89 -5.14 -23.65
CA THR A 11 -10.96 -6.58 -23.36
C THR A 11 -11.15 -6.89 -21.88
N SER A 12 -10.97 -5.89 -21.03
CA SER A 12 -11.05 -6.04 -19.58
C SER A 12 -11.76 -4.85 -18.91
N ARG A 13 -11.78 -4.83 -17.58
CA ARG A 13 -12.28 -3.70 -16.79
C ARG A 13 -11.21 -2.66 -16.47
N ALA A 14 -9.99 -2.86 -16.95
CA ALA A 14 -8.88 -1.93 -16.72
C ALA A 14 -9.18 -0.55 -17.33
N ARG A 15 -8.67 0.48 -16.67
CA ARG A 15 -8.89 1.85 -17.07
C ARG A 15 -7.69 2.74 -16.79
N LEU A 16 -7.43 3.68 -17.67
CA LEU A 16 -6.53 4.81 -17.42
C LEU A 16 -7.33 5.95 -16.81
N GLY A 17 -6.76 6.59 -15.81
CA GLY A 17 -7.38 7.75 -15.21
C GLY A 17 -6.36 8.76 -14.70
N ARG A 18 -6.89 9.87 -14.21
CA ARG A 18 -6.15 10.91 -13.46
C ARG A 18 -6.91 11.28 -12.21
N CYS A 19 -6.19 11.39 -11.11
CA CYS A 19 -6.70 11.95 -9.86
C CYS A 19 -6.11 13.35 -9.68
N HIS A 20 -6.96 14.36 -9.60
CA HIS A 20 -6.59 15.74 -9.30
C HIS A 20 -6.79 16.02 -7.82
N THR A 21 -5.73 16.38 -7.12
CA THR A 21 -5.72 16.70 -5.68
C THR A 21 -5.29 18.15 -5.46
N ALA A 22 -5.26 18.59 -4.21
CA ALA A 22 -4.80 19.93 -3.86
C ALA A 22 -3.29 20.13 -4.13
N HIS A 23 -2.49 19.06 -4.08
CA HIS A 23 -1.03 19.11 -4.29
C HIS A 23 -0.59 18.48 -5.63
N GLY A 24 -1.48 18.42 -6.61
CA GLY A 24 -1.13 17.98 -7.96
C GLY A 24 -1.96 16.83 -8.48
N VAL A 25 -1.44 16.18 -9.52
CA VAL A 25 -2.14 15.14 -10.28
C VAL A 25 -1.29 13.87 -10.26
N PHE A 26 -1.94 12.71 -10.14
CA PHE A 26 -1.30 11.43 -10.39
C PHE A 26 -2.12 10.59 -11.35
N GLN A 27 -1.42 9.78 -12.13
CA GLN A 27 -2.01 8.89 -13.12
C GLN A 27 -2.36 7.53 -12.50
N THR A 28 -3.44 6.92 -12.98
CA THR A 28 -3.86 5.57 -12.59
C THR A 28 -3.87 4.61 -13.78
N PRO A 29 -3.61 3.31 -13.57
CA PRO A 29 -3.28 2.63 -12.33
C PRO A 29 -1.97 3.11 -11.70
N ALA A 30 -1.93 3.24 -10.36
CA ALA A 30 -0.78 3.76 -9.61
C ALA A 30 -0.34 2.81 -8.49
N PHE A 31 0.96 2.67 -8.31
CA PHE A 31 1.55 2.09 -7.10
C PHE A 31 2.02 3.22 -6.18
N ILE A 32 1.63 3.16 -4.90
CA ILE A 32 1.86 4.19 -3.90
C ILE A 32 2.97 3.72 -2.95
N PRO A 33 4.19 4.27 -3.04
CA PRO A 33 5.27 3.94 -2.10
C PRO A 33 4.89 4.29 -0.66
N VAL A 34 5.14 3.35 0.28
CA VAL A 34 4.75 3.53 1.68
C VAL A 34 5.84 4.23 2.47
N GLY A 35 5.49 5.39 3.00
CA GLY A 35 6.30 6.23 3.89
C GLY A 35 5.79 6.20 5.33
N THR A 36 5.97 5.09 6.05
CA THR A 36 5.35 4.77 7.34
C THR A 36 5.43 5.89 8.38
N GLN A 37 6.58 6.56 8.51
CA GLN A 37 6.83 7.62 9.51
C GLN A 37 7.22 8.92 8.81
N ALA A 38 6.41 9.39 7.87
CA ALA A 38 6.69 10.54 7.03
C ALA A 38 7.99 10.39 6.22
N THR A 39 8.35 9.16 5.86
CA THR A 39 9.49 8.88 4.99
C THR A 39 9.35 7.51 4.34
N VAL A 40 9.53 7.42 3.03
CA VAL A 40 9.76 6.16 2.34
C VAL A 40 11.16 5.70 2.72
N LYS A 41 11.26 4.49 3.25
CA LYS A 41 12.52 4.00 3.90
C LYS A 41 13.74 4.18 3.00
N ALA A 42 14.75 4.89 3.53
CA ALA A 42 16.04 5.17 2.91
C ALA A 42 15.97 6.03 1.61
N MET A 43 14.87 6.78 1.39
CA MET A 43 14.68 7.63 0.22
C MET A 43 14.45 9.08 0.62
N THR A 44 14.99 10.01 -0.15
CA THR A 44 14.61 11.42 -0.07
C THR A 44 13.39 11.70 -0.97
N PRO A 45 12.63 12.77 -0.72
CA PRO A 45 11.54 13.19 -1.59
C PRO A 45 11.98 13.45 -3.04
N GLU A 46 13.16 14.05 -3.22
CA GLU A 46 13.74 14.34 -4.54
C GLU A 46 13.99 13.06 -5.34
N GLU A 47 14.56 12.04 -4.72
CA GLU A 47 14.81 10.74 -5.37
C GLU A 47 13.50 10.04 -5.76
N LEU A 48 12.45 10.17 -4.95
CA LEU A 48 11.13 9.63 -5.27
C LEU A 48 10.54 10.34 -6.49
N ARG A 49 10.64 11.68 -6.57
CA ARG A 49 10.20 12.46 -7.73
C ARG A 49 10.98 12.08 -8.98
N ASP A 50 12.31 12.01 -8.88
CA ASP A 50 13.21 11.67 -10.01
C ASP A 50 12.92 10.28 -10.58
N MET A 51 12.41 9.35 -9.75
CA MET A 51 11.94 8.02 -10.17
C MET A 51 10.52 8.02 -10.73
N GLY A 52 9.79 9.15 -10.63
CA GLY A 52 8.43 9.29 -11.12
C GLY A 52 7.35 8.83 -10.13
N ALA A 53 7.60 8.87 -8.81
CA ALA A 53 6.55 8.72 -7.82
C ALA A 53 5.68 9.98 -7.81
N GLU A 54 4.41 9.83 -8.17
CA GLU A 54 3.45 10.94 -8.24
C GLU A 54 2.61 11.07 -6.96
N ILE A 55 2.55 10.03 -6.15
CA ILE A 55 1.84 9.96 -4.86
C ILE A 55 2.60 9.02 -3.92
N ILE A 56 2.55 9.31 -2.62
CA ILE A 56 3.07 8.43 -1.55
C ILE A 56 2.03 8.25 -0.44
N LEU A 57 2.25 7.24 0.42
CA LEU A 57 1.39 6.97 1.57
C LEU A 57 2.16 7.17 2.87
N SER A 58 1.50 7.73 3.88
CA SER A 58 2.00 7.78 5.27
C SER A 58 1.01 7.14 6.24
N ASN A 59 1.51 6.44 7.28
CA ASN A 59 0.64 5.71 8.19
C ASN A 59 0.20 6.56 9.39
N THR A 60 -1.09 6.77 9.52
CA THR A 60 -1.74 7.57 10.57
C THR A 60 -1.39 7.09 11.97
N TYR A 61 -1.46 5.79 12.24
CA TYR A 61 -1.13 5.21 13.53
C TYR A 61 0.26 5.62 14.04
N HIS A 62 1.28 5.45 13.20
CA HIS A 62 2.66 5.78 13.58
C HIS A 62 2.86 7.27 13.82
N LEU A 63 2.27 8.11 12.97
CA LEU A 63 2.39 9.56 13.07
C LEU A 63 1.58 10.15 14.22
N TYR A 64 0.45 9.52 14.57
CA TYR A 64 -0.32 9.84 15.76
C TYR A 64 0.49 9.60 17.05
N LEU A 65 1.16 8.45 17.16
CA LEU A 65 1.98 8.12 18.32
C LEU A 65 3.28 8.95 18.37
N ARG A 66 3.93 9.13 17.21
CA ARG A 66 5.20 9.86 17.12
C ARG A 66 5.40 10.48 15.73
N PRO A 67 5.59 11.79 15.61
CA PRO A 67 5.80 12.78 16.68
C PRO A 67 4.50 13.36 17.27
N GLY A 68 3.32 12.90 16.84
CA GLY A 68 1.99 13.38 17.18
C GLY A 68 1.42 14.32 16.11
N HIS A 69 0.17 14.07 15.70
CA HIS A 69 -0.52 14.82 14.64
C HIS A 69 -0.62 16.33 14.90
N GLU A 70 -0.85 16.74 16.16
CA GLU A 70 -0.90 18.15 16.54
C GLU A 70 0.44 18.88 16.35
N ARG A 71 1.56 18.17 16.55
CA ARG A 71 2.89 18.73 16.26
C ARG A 71 3.08 18.92 14.77
N ILE A 72 2.71 17.93 13.98
CA ILE A 72 2.80 17.99 12.51
C ILE A 72 1.92 19.13 11.99
N ARG A 73 0.69 19.28 12.50
CA ARG A 73 -0.22 20.41 12.16
C ARG A 73 0.45 21.77 12.40
N ARG A 74 1.04 21.97 13.59
CA ARG A 74 1.74 23.24 13.92
C ARG A 74 2.95 23.49 13.02
N LEU A 75 3.55 22.47 12.45
CA LEU A 75 4.68 22.57 11.52
C LEU A 75 4.25 22.71 10.04
N GLY A 76 2.93 22.82 9.78
CA GLY A 76 2.37 23.08 8.45
C GLY A 76 1.93 21.85 7.69
N GLY A 77 1.61 20.74 8.39
CA GLY A 77 1.17 19.48 7.80
C GLY A 77 2.31 18.61 7.28
N LEU A 78 1.96 17.40 6.83
CA LEU A 78 2.95 16.42 6.36
C LEU A 78 3.74 16.90 5.15
N HIS A 79 3.12 17.55 4.19
CA HIS A 79 3.79 18.06 2.99
C HIS A 79 5.00 18.92 3.36
N ARG A 80 4.79 19.92 4.23
CA ARG A 80 5.88 20.77 4.70
C ARG A 80 6.86 20.02 5.61
N PHE A 81 6.33 19.18 6.50
CA PHE A 81 7.13 18.46 7.48
C PHE A 81 8.14 17.52 6.85
N MET A 82 7.78 16.84 5.75
CA MET A 82 8.64 15.88 5.04
C MET A 82 9.20 16.40 3.70
N HIS A 83 8.94 17.65 3.35
CA HIS A 83 9.37 18.26 2.07
C HIS A 83 8.83 17.52 0.84
N TRP A 84 7.56 17.09 0.89
CA TRP A 84 6.88 16.42 -0.21
C TRP A 84 5.78 17.32 -0.79
N GLU A 85 5.90 17.73 -2.06
CA GLU A 85 5.01 18.73 -2.69
C GLU A 85 3.95 18.09 -3.61
N HIS A 86 3.91 16.76 -3.70
CA HIS A 86 2.99 16.00 -4.54
C HIS A 86 1.87 15.35 -3.71
N PRO A 87 0.87 14.72 -4.36
CA PRO A 87 -0.21 14.01 -3.68
C PRO A 87 0.26 13.07 -2.56
N LEU A 88 -0.49 13.09 -1.46
CA LEU A 88 -0.21 12.29 -0.27
C LEU A 88 -1.50 11.61 0.21
N LEU A 89 -1.42 10.32 0.51
CA LEU A 89 -2.48 9.55 1.14
C LEU A 89 -2.09 9.19 2.58
N THR A 90 -3.03 9.28 3.51
CA THR A 90 -2.89 8.65 4.84
C THR A 90 -3.89 7.52 4.98
N ASP A 91 -3.45 6.38 5.56
CA ASP A 91 -4.36 5.29 5.93
C ASP A 91 -5.22 5.64 7.15
N SER A 92 -6.20 4.78 7.49
CA SER A 92 -7.04 4.96 8.68
C SER A 92 -6.27 4.76 10.01
N GLY A 93 -5.16 4.01 9.96
CA GLY A 93 -4.45 3.51 11.13
C GLY A 93 -5.07 2.24 11.75
N GLY A 94 -6.25 1.81 11.29
CA GLY A 94 -6.98 0.65 11.83
C GLY A 94 -6.15 -0.62 11.77
N PHE A 95 -5.63 -0.98 10.60
CA PHE A 95 -4.82 -2.19 10.43
C PHE A 95 -3.63 -2.28 11.40
N GLN A 96 -2.90 -1.17 11.61
CA GLN A 96 -1.74 -1.15 12.50
C GLN A 96 -2.15 -1.29 13.97
N VAL A 97 -3.31 -0.77 14.36
CA VAL A 97 -3.88 -0.99 15.69
C VAL A 97 -4.08 -2.49 15.93
N PHE A 98 -4.68 -3.21 14.97
CA PHE A 98 -4.92 -4.64 15.10
C PHE A 98 -3.65 -5.49 14.99
N SER A 99 -2.73 -5.16 14.08
CA SER A 99 -1.56 -5.99 13.78
C SER A 99 -0.38 -5.80 14.74
N LEU A 100 -0.26 -4.64 15.39
CA LEU A 100 0.91 -4.30 16.24
C LEU A 100 0.64 -4.37 17.74
N ASN A 101 -0.61 -4.56 18.16
CA ASN A 101 -0.97 -4.51 19.56
C ASN A 101 -1.59 -5.82 20.03
N SER A 102 -1.09 -6.34 21.16
CA SER A 102 -1.63 -7.55 21.80
C SER A 102 -2.91 -7.31 22.62
N LEU A 103 -3.18 -6.04 22.97
CA LEU A 103 -4.31 -5.62 23.79
C LEU A 103 -5.12 -4.59 23.01
N VAL A 104 -6.08 -5.07 22.22
CA VAL A 104 -7.02 -4.24 21.46
C VAL A 104 -8.43 -4.57 21.92
N LYS A 105 -9.23 -3.53 22.18
CA LYS A 105 -10.66 -3.66 22.46
C LYS A 105 -11.42 -2.84 21.43
N VAL A 106 -12.31 -3.51 20.72
CA VAL A 106 -13.17 -2.91 19.71
C VAL A 106 -14.57 -2.74 20.29
N SER A 107 -15.17 -1.59 20.08
CA SER A 107 -16.56 -1.28 20.46
C SER A 107 -17.23 -0.48 19.35
N GLU A 108 -18.50 -0.23 19.44
CA GLU A 108 -19.23 0.63 18.49
C GLU A 108 -18.72 2.08 18.53
N GLU A 109 -18.18 2.53 19.66
CA GLU A 109 -17.65 3.87 19.86
C GLU A 109 -16.30 4.06 19.18
N GLY A 110 -15.48 3.01 19.10
CA GLY A 110 -14.13 3.08 18.57
C GLY A 110 -13.23 1.94 19.04
N VAL A 111 -11.92 2.15 18.95
CA VAL A 111 -10.90 1.15 19.28
C VAL A 111 -9.97 1.65 20.37
N GLU A 112 -9.84 0.87 21.46
CA GLU A 112 -8.87 1.06 22.52
C GLU A 112 -7.66 0.16 22.28
N PHE A 113 -6.47 0.72 22.42
CA PHE A 113 -5.22 -0.04 22.29
C PHE A 113 -4.13 0.52 23.18
N GLN A 114 -3.07 -0.26 23.35
CA GLN A 114 -1.89 0.13 24.10
C GLN A 114 -0.74 0.41 23.12
N SER A 115 -0.11 1.59 23.24
CA SER A 115 1.02 1.98 22.40
C SER A 115 2.19 0.99 22.52
N HIS A 116 2.69 0.50 21.41
CA HIS A 116 3.89 -0.34 21.35
C HIS A 116 5.19 0.43 21.65
N LEU A 117 5.14 1.77 21.73
CA LEU A 117 6.31 2.61 21.99
C LEU A 117 6.59 2.77 23.49
N ASP A 118 5.54 3.00 24.29
CA ASP A 118 5.63 3.41 25.67
C ASP A 118 4.56 2.77 26.58
N GLY A 119 3.70 1.92 26.04
CA GLY A 119 2.63 1.27 26.77
C GLY A 119 1.45 2.16 27.16
N SER A 120 1.40 3.43 26.72
CA SER A 120 0.28 4.32 27.00
C SER A 120 -1.01 3.82 26.35
N ARG A 121 -2.17 4.07 27.02
CA ARG A 121 -3.47 3.69 26.50
C ARG A 121 -4.04 4.81 25.61
N HIS A 122 -4.58 4.38 24.49
CA HIS A 122 -5.20 5.27 23.50
C HIS A 122 -6.60 4.77 23.14
N PHE A 123 -7.49 5.72 22.89
CA PHE A 123 -8.82 5.43 22.34
C PHE A 123 -9.00 6.28 21.08
N ILE A 124 -9.31 5.63 19.97
CA ILE A 124 -9.56 6.28 18.68
C ILE A 124 -11.00 5.99 18.27
N THR A 125 -11.79 7.05 18.15
CA THR A 125 -13.12 7.02 17.55
C THR A 125 -13.05 7.36 16.06
N PRO A 126 -14.09 7.11 15.27
CA PRO A 126 -14.15 7.55 13.87
C PRO A 126 -13.86 9.04 13.69
N GLU A 127 -14.46 9.89 14.53
CA GLU A 127 -14.26 11.35 14.49
C GLU A 127 -12.80 11.73 14.78
N LYS A 128 -12.19 11.04 15.75
CA LYS A 128 -10.78 11.27 16.09
C LYS A 128 -9.85 10.80 14.98
N ALA A 129 -10.15 9.67 14.31
CA ALA A 129 -9.38 9.20 13.17
C ALA A 129 -9.39 10.23 12.02
N ILE A 130 -10.54 10.84 11.73
CA ILE A 130 -10.65 11.93 10.76
C ILE A 130 -9.87 13.18 11.23
N ALA A 131 -10.07 13.62 12.47
CA ALA A 131 -9.37 14.79 13.01
C ALA A 131 -7.83 14.63 12.97
N ILE A 132 -7.31 13.43 13.23
CA ILE A 132 -5.88 13.13 13.12
C ILE A 132 -5.42 13.31 11.65
N GLN A 133 -6.10 12.72 10.69
CA GLN A 133 -5.72 12.80 9.28
C GLN A 133 -5.90 14.21 8.70
N GLU A 134 -6.92 14.96 9.13
CA GLU A 134 -7.08 16.38 8.79
C GLU A 134 -5.91 17.21 9.33
N ALA A 135 -5.46 16.93 10.56
CA ALA A 135 -4.30 17.60 11.16
C ALA A 135 -2.98 17.22 10.45
N LEU A 136 -2.86 16.01 9.95
CA LEU A 136 -1.72 15.57 9.13
C LEU A 136 -1.70 16.27 7.76
N GLY A 137 -2.85 16.62 7.20
CA GLY A 137 -2.97 17.44 5.98
C GLY A 137 -2.70 16.64 4.69
N ALA A 138 -3.03 15.35 4.62
CA ALA A 138 -2.94 14.56 3.40
C ALA A 138 -4.02 14.96 2.38
N ASP A 139 -3.81 14.69 1.09
CA ASP A 139 -4.81 14.92 0.04
C ASP A 139 -5.94 13.89 0.05
N ILE A 140 -5.61 12.65 0.40
CA ILE A 140 -6.54 11.53 0.50
C ILE A 140 -6.45 10.96 1.90
N ILE A 141 -7.59 10.84 2.56
CA ILE A 141 -7.74 10.26 3.90
C ILE A 141 -8.73 9.11 3.86
N MET A 142 -8.63 8.19 4.83
CA MET A 142 -9.42 6.96 4.87
C MET A 142 -10.36 6.94 6.06
N CYS A 143 -11.55 6.36 5.90
CA CYS A 143 -12.42 6.05 7.02
C CYS A 143 -11.75 5.08 7.99
N LEU A 144 -12.07 5.18 9.28
CA LEU A 144 -11.71 4.14 10.24
C LEU A 144 -12.51 2.88 9.92
N ASP A 145 -11.84 1.74 9.86
CA ASP A 145 -12.41 0.43 9.56
C ASP A 145 -11.92 -0.63 10.54
N GLU A 146 -12.67 -1.70 10.65
CA GLU A 146 -12.24 -2.90 11.35
C GLU A 146 -11.81 -3.97 10.35
N CYS A 147 -10.50 -4.21 10.29
CA CYS A 147 -9.95 -5.26 9.45
C CYS A 147 -10.28 -6.63 10.07
N THR A 148 -11.19 -7.36 9.44
CA THR A 148 -11.56 -8.71 9.88
C THR A 148 -10.36 -9.65 9.74
N PRO A 149 -10.01 -10.43 10.79
CA PRO A 149 -8.93 -11.42 10.68
C PRO A 149 -9.28 -12.54 9.69
N TYR A 150 -8.28 -13.24 9.20
CA TYR A 150 -8.47 -14.44 8.38
C TYR A 150 -7.87 -15.67 9.07
N PRO A 151 -8.59 -16.82 9.12
CA PRO A 151 -9.97 -17.00 8.71
C PRO A 151 -10.97 -16.38 9.71
N ALA A 152 -12.16 -16.00 9.25
CA ALA A 152 -13.28 -15.58 10.06
C ALA A 152 -14.56 -16.27 9.58
N SER A 153 -15.49 -16.53 10.51
CA SER A 153 -16.83 -16.99 10.15
C SER A 153 -17.64 -15.89 9.47
N HIS A 154 -18.73 -16.27 8.79
CA HIS A 154 -19.64 -15.30 8.18
C HIS A 154 -20.22 -14.32 9.22
N GLU A 155 -20.61 -14.81 10.39
CA GLU A 155 -21.15 -14.00 11.48
C GLU A 155 -20.13 -12.99 12.02
N GLU A 156 -18.86 -13.41 12.24
CA GLU A 156 -17.78 -12.51 12.66
C GLU A 156 -17.52 -11.43 11.61
N ALA A 157 -17.47 -11.82 10.34
CA ALA A 157 -17.27 -10.89 9.23
C ALA A 157 -18.47 -9.92 9.09
N GLU A 158 -19.70 -10.37 9.34
CA GLU A 158 -20.89 -9.54 9.32
C GLU A 158 -20.89 -8.51 10.45
N CYS A 159 -20.55 -8.91 11.68
CA CYS A 159 -20.44 -8.00 12.82
C CYS A 159 -19.36 -6.92 12.58
N SER A 160 -18.21 -7.31 12.08
CA SER A 160 -17.12 -6.39 11.72
C SER A 160 -17.52 -5.44 10.59
N LEU A 161 -18.19 -5.94 9.55
CA LEU A 161 -18.74 -5.10 8.48
C LEU A 161 -19.72 -4.07 9.01
N GLN A 162 -20.69 -4.49 9.84
CA GLN A 162 -21.70 -3.58 10.37
C GLN A 162 -21.06 -2.44 11.18
N ARG A 163 -20.06 -2.75 11.98
CA ARG A 163 -19.29 -1.75 12.74
C ARG A 163 -18.54 -0.80 11.81
N THR A 164 -17.85 -1.34 10.79
CA THR A 164 -17.17 -0.54 9.78
C THR A 164 -18.12 0.41 9.06
N LEU A 165 -19.34 -0.02 8.72
CA LEU A 165 -20.34 0.82 8.08
C LEU A 165 -20.86 1.93 9.01
N ASN A 166 -21.07 1.63 10.30
CA ASN A 166 -21.44 2.62 11.31
C ASN A 166 -20.32 3.66 11.49
N TRP A 167 -19.07 3.22 11.58
CA TRP A 167 -17.91 4.11 11.66
C TRP A 167 -17.72 4.95 10.39
N SER A 168 -17.99 4.39 9.22
CA SER A 168 -17.91 5.11 7.94
C SER A 168 -18.88 6.29 7.87
N ARG A 169 -20.14 6.13 8.37
CA ARG A 169 -21.10 7.25 8.49
C ARG A 169 -20.58 8.34 9.40
N ARG A 170 -20.08 7.98 10.58
CA ARG A 170 -19.51 8.92 11.56
C ARG A 170 -18.26 9.63 11.01
N CYS A 171 -17.39 8.92 10.27
CA CYS A 171 -16.27 9.52 9.56
C CYS A 171 -16.75 10.55 8.54
N ARG A 172 -17.74 10.20 7.71
CA ARG A 172 -18.30 11.11 6.69
C ARG A 172 -18.94 12.34 7.32
N GLU A 173 -19.69 12.17 8.40
CA GLU A 173 -20.34 13.25 9.13
C GLU A 173 -19.35 14.20 9.84
N SER A 174 -18.19 13.70 10.25
CA SER A 174 -17.17 14.51 10.93
C SER A 174 -16.18 15.18 9.98
N HIS A 175 -16.03 14.67 8.74
CA HIS A 175 -15.11 15.26 7.76
C HIS A 175 -15.54 16.67 7.33
N ARG A 176 -14.63 17.65 7.46
CA ARG A 176 -14.87 19.08 7.16
C ARG A 176 -13.91 19.68 6.14
N ALA A 177 -12.74 19.07 5.95
CA ALA A 177 -11.69 19.62 5.12
C ALA A 177 -11.98 19.41 3.63
N SER A 178 -12.64 20.36 2.98
CA SER A 178 -13.08 20.25 1.57
C SER A 178 -11.96 20.05 0.54
N HIS A 179 -10.72 20.33 0.92
CA HIS A 179 -9.54 20.10 0.07
C HIS A 179 -8.99 18.67 0.17
N GLN A 180 -9.43 17.88 1.15
CA GLN A 180 -9.06 16.47 1.32
C GLN A 180 -10.18 15.57 0.83
N ALA A 181 -9.82 14.50 0.12
CA ALA A 181 -10.75 13.46 -0.31
C ALA A 181 -10.88 12.39 0.77
N LEU A 182 -12.10 11.99 1.09
CA LEU A 182 -12.38 10.91 2.03
C LEU A 182 -12.76 9.64 1.28
N PHE A 183 -12.03 8.54 1.52
CA PHE A 183 -12.31 7.22 0.92
C PHE A 183 -13.02 6.30 1.93
N GLY A 184 -14.07 5.64 1.45
CA GLY A 184 -14.73 4.54 2.17
C GLY A 184 -13.96 3.23 1.98
N ILE A 185 -13.98 2.35 3.01
CA ILE A 185 -13.29 1.05 2.97
C ILE A 185 -14.34 -0.07 3.01
N VAL A 186 -14.39 -0.87 1.95
CA VAL A 186 -15.25 -2.06 1.86
C VAL A 186 -14.59 -3.20 2.64
N GLN A 187 -15.26 -3.66 3.69
CA GLN A 187 -14.95 -4.87 4.44
C GLN A 187 -15.98 -5.98 4.11
N GLY A 188 -15.96 -7.10 4.81
CA GLY A 188 -16.90 -8.23 4.64
C GLY A 188 -16.19 -9.58 4.48
N GLY A 189 -14.92 -9.67 4.92
CA GLY A 189 -14.13 -10.90 4.85
C GLY A 189 -14.03 -11.44 3.42
N MET A 190 -14.19 -12.76 3.28
CA MET A 190 -14.14 -13.46 1.98
C MET A 190 -15.54 -13.77 1.43
N TYR A 191 -16.59 -13.07 1.92
CA TYR A 191 -18.01 -13.35 1.66
C TYR A 191 -18.57 -12.33 0.66
N ALA A 192 -19.00 -12.81 -0.51
CA ALA A 192 -19.46 -11.98 -1.61
C ALA A 192 -20.73 -11.17 -1.28
N ASP A 193 -21.66 -11.74 -0.53
CA ASP A 193 -22.89 -11.09 -0.06
C ASP A 193 -22.58 -9.92 0.89
N LEU A 194 -21.67 -10.12 1.84
CA LEU A 194 -21.24 -9.08 2.77
C LEU A 194 -20.50 -7.95 2.04
N ARG A 195 -19.61 -8.29 1.09
CA ARG A 195 -18.90 -7.33 0.27
C ARG A 195 -19.86 -6.48 -0.58
N ARG A 196 -20.87 -7.12 -1.19
CA ARG A 196 -21.90 -6.40 -1.94
C ARG A 196 -22.66 -5.42 -1.05
N ARG A 197 -23.14 -5.87 0.12
CA ARG A 197 -23.80 -5.00 1.09
C ARG A 197 -22.92 -3.84 1.53
N GLY A 198 -21.61 -4.11 1.74
CA GLY A 198 -20.63 -3.09 2.06
C GLY A 198 -20.52 -2.02 0.96
N VAL A 199 -20.40 -2.43 -0.31
CA VAL A 199 -20.34 -1.51 -1.45
C VAL A 199 -21.61 -0.67 -1.56
N GLU A 200 -22.80 -1.30 -1.51
CA GLU A 200 -24.08 -0.61 -1.62
C GLU A 200 -24.26 0.46 -0.54
N THR A 201 -23.99 0.08 0.73
CA THR A 201 -24.10 1.03 1.85
C THR A 201 -23.09 2.17 1.78
N LEU A 202 -21.84 1.88 1.41
CA LEU A 202 -20.82 2.94 1.28
C LEU A 202 -21.12 3.87 0.11
N ALA A 203 -21.70 3.35 -1.00
CA ALA A 203 -22.13 4.17 -2.12
C ALA A 203 -23.30 5.11 -1.75
N GLU A 204 -24.23 4.66 -0.89
CA GLU A 204 -25.31 5.50 -0.34
C GLU A 204 -24.77 6.61 0.58
N ILE A 205 -23.77 6.33 1.41
CA ILE A 205 -23.12 7.33 2.26
C ILE A 205 -22.41 8.39 1.41
N GLY A 206 -21.77 7.98 0.32
CA GLY A 206 -21.09 8.84 -0.64
C GLY A 206 -19.67 9.25 -0.21
N PHE A 207 -18.69 8.75 -0.95
CA PHE A 207 -17.26 9.02 -0.74
C PHE A 207 -16.60 9.50 -2.04
N ASP A 208 -15.42 10.13 -1.92
CA ASP A 208 -14.63 10.61 -3.05
C ASP A 208 -13.84 9.48 -3.75
N GLY A 209 -13.83 8.30 -3.15
CA GLY A 209 -13.22 7.07 -3.65
C GLY A 209 -13.50 5.89 -2.73
N TYR A 210 -13.19 4.69 -3.19
CA TYR A 210 -13.51 3.45 -2.47
C TYR A 210 -12.30 2.51 -2.43
N ALA A 211 -12.03 1.95 -1.25
CA ALA A 211 -10.98 0.96 -1.07
C ALA A 211 -11.56 -0.42 -0.75
N LEU A 212 -10.87 -1.47 -1.19
CA LEU A 212 -11.07 -2.84 -0.76
C LEU A 212 -10.10 -3.12 0.37
N GLY A 213 -10.62 -3.25 1.59
CA GLY A 213 -9.86 -3.64 2.77
C GLY A 213 -10.00 -5.12 3.10
N GLY A 214 -9.27 -5.60 4.12
CA GLY A 214 -9.34 -6.98 4.61
C GLY A 214 -8.86 -8.01 3.59
N LEU A 215 -7.88 -7.64 2.75
CA LEU A 215 -7.19 -8.51 1.82
C LEU A 215 -5.68 -8.54 2.16
N SER A 216 -4.98 -9.57 1.69
CA SER A 216 -3.56 -9.80 2.04
C SER A 216 -3.34 -9.96 3.56
N VAL A 217 -4.29 -10.63 4.23
CA VAL A 217 -4.32 -10.87 5.68
C VAL A 217 -4.10 -12.34 6.05
N GLY A 218 -3.70 -13.17 5.08
CA GLY A 218 -3.40 -14.60 5.28
C GLY A 218 -4.14 -15.56 4.34
N GLU A 219 -5.07 -15.05 3.53
CA GLU A 219 -5.75 -15.83 2.50
C GLU A 219 -4.80 -16.21 1.36
N ASN A 220 -5.13 -17.28 0.62
CA ASN A 220 -4.39 -17.62 -0.58
C ASN A 220 -4.70 -16.67 -1.76
N LYS A 221 -3.87 -16.72 -2.80
CA LYS A 221 -3.96 -15.81 -3.95
C LYS A 221 -5.25 -15.99 -4.75
N GLU A 222 -5.75 -17.21 -4.85
CA GLU A 222 -6.98 -17.54 -5.58
C GLU A 222 -8.20 -16.90 -4.90
N ILE A 223 -8.26 -16.97 -3.56
CA ILE A 223 -9.30 -16.31 -2.77
C ILE A 223 -9.21 -14.79 -2.93
N MET A 224 -8.02 -14.22 -2.79
CA MET A 224 -7.81 -12.78 -2.95
C MET A 224 -8.25 -12.31 -4.35
N ALA A 225 -7.81 -12.98 -5.40
CA ALA A 225 -8.16 -12.65 -6.79
C ALA A 225 -9.67 -12.74 -7.02
N ARG A 226 -10.33 -13.79 -6.52
CA ARG A 226 -11.78 -13.96 -6.58
C ARG A 226 -12.50 -12.81 -5.89
N VAL A 227 -12.12 -12.47 -4.66
CA VAL A 227 -12.77 -11.38 -3.90
C VAL A 227 -12.59 -10.03 -4.61
N ILE A 228 -11.42 -9.75 -5.16
CA ILE A 228 -11.19 -8.53 -5.95
C ILE A 228 -12.10 -8.53 -7.19
N GLY A 229 -12.13 -9.62 -7.97
CA GLY A 229 -12.93 -9.74 -9.19
C GLY A 229 -14.43 -9.65 -8.95
N GLU A 230 -14.92 -10.13 -7.80
CA GLU A 230 -16.34 -10.05 -7.42
C GLU A 230 -16.71 -8.66 -6.84
N THR A 231 -15.77 -7.96 -6.20
CA THR A 231 -16.07 -6.72 -5.46
C THR A 231 -15.77 -5.45 -6.27
N ALA A 232 -14.61 -5.37 -6.93
CA ALA A 232 -14.19 -4.16 -7.63
C ALA A 232 -15.19 -3.68 -8.71
N PRO A 233 -15.83 -4.58 -9.49
CA PRO A 233 -16.83 -4.15 -10.48
C PRO A 233 -18.10 -3.56 -9.90
N LEU A 234 -18.40 -3.82 -8.62
CA LEU A 234 -19.59 -3.27 -7.95
C LEU A 234 -19.39 -1.83 -7.48
N LEU A 235 -18.13 -1.38 -7.35
CA LEU A 235 -17.82 -0.02 -6.94
C LEU A 235 -18.24 1.02 -7.99
N PRO A 236 -18.61 2.24 -7.58
CA PRO A 236 -18.99 3.31 -8.51
C PRO A 236 -17.95 3.52 -9.61
N GLU A 237 -18.42 3.60 -10.84
CA GLU A 237 -17.53 3.62 -12.01
C GLU A 237 -16.73 4.93 -12.13
N ASN A 238 -17.33 6.04 -11.76
CA ASN A 238 -16.75 7.37 -11.83
C ASN A 238 -15.86 7.76 -10.64
N MET A 239 -15.59 6.80 -9.76
CA MET A 239 -14.74 7.00 -8.58
C MET A 239 -13.47 6.14 -8.64
N PRO A 240 -12.35 6.56 -8.06
CA PRO A 240 -11.15 5.75 -7.97
C PRO A 240 -11.34 4.55 -7.05
N ARG A 241 -10.74 3.42 -7.43
CA ARG A 241 -10.82 2.13 -6.74
C ARG A 241 -9.44 1.75 -6.25
N TYR A 242 -9.32 1.53 -4.98
CA TYR A 242 -8.05 1.25 -4.31
C TYR A 242 -8.07 -0.13 -3.65
N VAL A 243 -7.07 -0.97 -3.88
CA VAL A 243 -6.86 -2.22 -3.14
C VAL A 243 -5.68 -2.02 -2.20
N MET A 244 -5.95 -2.13 -0.89
CA MET A 244 -4.99 -1.88 0.17
C MET A 244 -4.07 -3.07 0.39
N GLY A 245 -2.76 -2.83 0.53
CA GLY A 245 -1.77 -3.82 0.93
C GLY A 245 -1.37 -4.87 -0.12
N VAL A 246 -1.91 -4.81 -1.34
CA VAL A 246 -1.59 -5.74 -2.42
C VAL A 246 -0.36 -5.26 -3.20
N GLY A 247 0.71 -6.06 -3.20
CA GLY A 247 2.00 -5.60 -3.71
C GLY A 247 2.78 -6.56 -4.60
N MET A 248 2.38 -7.81 -4.77
CA MET A 248 3.05 -8.66 -5.75
C MET A 248 2.67 -8.23 -7.17
N PRO A 249 3.64 -8.06 -8.10
CA PRO A 249 3.34 -7.54 -9.44
C PRO A 249 2.27 -8.34 -10.20
N GLY A 250 2.28 -9.67 -10.08
CA GLY A 250 1.24 -10.52 -10.68
C GLY A 250 -0.16 -10.26 -10.10
N ASP A 251 -0.26 -10.03 -8.79
CA ASP A 251 -1.53 -9.76 -8.13
C ASP A 251 -2.04 -8.33 -8.49
N ILE A 252 -1.12 -7.35 -8.59
CA ILE A 252 -1.43 -5.99 -9.04
C ILE A 252 -2.03 -6.01 -10.45
N ILE A 253 -1.37 -6.69 -11.40
CA ILE A 253 -1.83 -6.66 -12.79
C ILE A 253 -3.17 -7.37 -12.97
N GLN A 254 -3.44 -8.45 -12.21
CA GLN A 254 -4.76 -9.09 -12.20
C GLN A 254 -5.84 -8.16 -11.60
N ALA A 255 -5.53 -7.45 -10.52
CA ALA A 255 -6.45 -6.48 -9.94
C ALA A 255 -6.70 -5.27 -10.87
N VAL A 256 -5.69 -4.80 -11.61
CA VAL A 256 -5.86 -3.80 -12.67
C VAL A 256 -6.84 -4.28 -13.73
N ARG A 257 -6.74 -5.53 -14.17
CA ARG A 257 -7.66 -6.15 -15.12
C ARG A 257 -9.11 -6.13 -14.64
N GLU A 258 -9.32 -6.20 -13.31
CA GLU A 258 -10.64 -6.09 -12.68
C GLU A 258 -11.09 -4.64 -12.42
N GLY A 259 -10.32 -3.65 -12.86
CA GLY A 259 -10.68 -2.22 -12.80
C GLY A 259 -10.22 -1.51 -11.53
N VAL A 260 -9.18 -2.01 -10.85
CA VAL A 260 -8.55 -1.34 -9.71
C VAL A 260 -7.54 -0.29 -10.20
N ASP A 261 -7.53 0.87 -9.56
CA ASP A 261 -6.73 2.04 -9.95
C ASP A 261 -5.52 2.29 -9.06
N MET A 262 -5.57 1.92 -7.77
CA MET A 262 -4.58 2.32 -6.78
C MET A 262 -4.15 1.12 -5.94
N PHE A 263 -2.85 1.08 -5.61
CA PHE A 263 -2.21 0.02 -4.84
C PHE A 263 -1.15 0.60 -3.94
N ASP A 264 -1.04 0.09 -2.72
CA ASP A 264 0.10 0.30 -1.85
C ASP A 264 0.64 -1.02 -1.33
N CYS A 265 1.91 -1.07 -1.05
CA CYS A 265 2.49 -2.17 -0.28
C CYS A 265 3.89 -1.81 0.24
N VAL A 266 4.25 -2.37 1.39
CA VAL A 266 5.61 -2.24 1.94
C VAL A 266 6.63 -3.14 1.26
N LEU A 267 6.21 -4.07 0.38
CA LEU A 267 7.09 -5.07 -0.25
C LEU A 267 8.34 -4.47 -0.91
N PRO A 268 8.27 -3.39 -1.71
CA PRO A 268 9.48 -2.86 -2.35
C PRO A 268 10.56 -2.50 -1.34
N THR A 269 10.21 -1.77 -0.30
CA THR A 269 11.16 -1.31 0.71
C THR A 269 11.50 -2.37 1.75
N ARG A 270 10.53 -3.23 2.15
CA ARG A 270 10.77 -4.34 3.08
C ARG A 270 11.72 -5.37 2.45
N ASN A 271 11.43 -5.81 1.23
CA ASN A 271 12.22 -6.80 0.52
C ASN A 271 13.63 -6.28 0.23
N ALA A 272 13.78 -5.00 -0.12
CA ALA A 272 15.09 -4.38 -0.28
C ALA A 272 15.98 -4.53 0.97
N ARG A 273 15.40 -4.28 2.16
CA ARG A 273 16.12 -4.45 3.44
C ARG A 273 16.39 -5.91 3.77
N ASN A 274 15.59 -6.83 3.26
CA ASN A 274 15.80 -8.28 3.43
C ASN A 274 16.70 -8.88 2.33
N GLY A 275 17.21 -8.06 1.41
CA GLY A 275 18.09 -8.50 0.33
C GLY A 275 17.36 -9.18 -0.82
N THR A 276 16.04 -9.01 -0.93
CA THR A 276 15.22 -9.50 -2.06
C THR A 276 14.93 -8.35 -3.01
N LEU A 277 15.25 -8.56 -4.28
CA LEU A 277 15.15 -7.57 -5.35
C LEU A 277 14.17 -8.06 -6.43
N PHE A 278 13.39 -7.14 -6.95
CA PHE A 278 12.43 -7.41 -8.02
C PHE A 278 13.06 -7.14 -9.37
N THR A 279 12.91 -8.07 -10.30
CA THR A 279 13.37 -7.93 -11.69
C THR A 279 12.24 -8.31 -12.63
N ARG A 280 12.35 -8.03 -13.92
CA ARG A 280 11.36 -8.46 -14.94
C ARG A 280 11.29 -9.96 -15.16
N TRP A 281 12.21 -10.72 -14.56
CA TRP A 281 12.22 -12.21 -14.61
C TRP A 281 11.84 -12.86 -13.28
N GLY A 282 11.46 -12.08 -12.28
CA GLY A 282 11.12 -12.60 -10.96
C GLY A 282 11.90 -11.95 -9.83
N LYS A 283 11.85 -12.56 -8.66
CA LYS A 283 12.61 -12.12 -7.49
C LYS A 283 14.01 -12.74 -7.49
N MET A 284 15.00 -11.95 -7.09
CA MET A 284 16.35 -12.44 -6.80
C MET A 284 16.75 -12.10 -5.36
N THR A 285 17.46 -13.03 -4.73
CA THR A 285 18.00 -12.83 -3.38
C THR A 285 19.49 -12.51 -3.47
N ILE A 286 19.88 -11.25 -3.21
CA ILE A 286 21.27 -10.78 -3.35
C ILE A 286 22.25 -11.55 -2.45
N LYS A 287 21.75 -12.21 -1.41
CA LYS A 287 22.53 -13.01 -0.47
C LYS A 287 23.13 -14.27 -1.11
N ASN A 288 22.60 -14.74 -2.21
CA ASN A 288 23.05 -15.99 -2.85
C ASN A 288 24.55 -15.92 -3.18
N ALA A 289 25.26 -17.03 -2.91
CA ALA A 289 26.71 -17.13 -3.10
C ALA A 289 27.14 -16.92 -4.57
N ARG A 290 26.30 -17.26 -5.54
CA ARG A 290 26.55 -17.06 -6.99
C ARG A 290 26.84 -15.59 -7.35
N TYR A 291 26.43 -14.65 -6.53
CA TYR A 291 26.65 -13.22 -6.78
C TYR A 291 27.94 -12.67 -6.13
N ALA A 292 28.74 -13.52 -5.49
CA ALA A 292 29.96 -13.06 -4.78
C ALA A 292 30.99 -12.38 -5.71
N GLU A 293 31.07 -12.85 -6.95
CA GLU A 293 31.98 -12.33 -7.98
C GLU A 293 31.24 -11.81 -9.23
N ASP A 294 29.92 -11.63 -9.14
CA ASP A 294 29.10 -11.18 -10.28
C ASP A 294 29.20 -9.66 -10.47
N SER A 295 29.93 -9.26 -11.50
CA SER A 295 30.11 -7.84 -11.88
C SER A 295 28.90 -7.22 -12.59
N SER A 296 27.86 -8.00 -12.89
CA SER A 296 26.65 -7.54 -13.59
C SER A 296 25.78 -6.66 -12.67
N PRO A 297 24.94 -5.75 -13.23
CA PRO A 297 23.93 -5.04 -12.47
C PRO A 297 22.83 -6.00 -11.97
N ILE A 298 21.97 -5.53 -11.05
CA ILE A 298 20.80 -6.28 -10.59
C ILE A 298 19.99 -6.79 -11.79
N GLU A 299 19.65 -5.88 -12.69
CA GLU A 299 18.91 -6.17 -13.91
C GLU A 299 19.60 -5.51 -15.12
N PRO A 300 20.06 -6.30 -16.12
CA PRO A 300 20.58 -5.77 -17.36
C PRO A 300 19.54 -4.90 -18.08
N GLY A 301 19.95 -3.70 -18.51
CA GLY A 301 19.05 -2.73 -19.16
C GLY A 301 18.19 -1.89 -18.22
N CYS A 302 18.20 -2.14 -16.92
CA CYS A 302 17.52 -1.29 -15.94
C CYS A 302 18.23 0.06 -15.81
N LEU A 303 17.48 1.17 -15.88
CA LEU A 303 18.00 2.53 -15.86
C LEU A 303 18.08 3.15 -14.46
N CYS A 304 17.75 2.40 -13.40
CA CYS A 304 17.83 2.94 -12.04
C CYS A 304 19.28 3.28 -11.65
N TYR A 305 19.44 4.19 -10.70
CA TYR A 305 20.76 4.60 -10.20
C TYR A 305 21.62 3.40 -9.78
N THR A 306 21.02 2.44 -9.04
CA THR A 306 21.73 1.27 -8.54
C THR A 306 22.28 0.42 -9.69
N CYS A 307 21.46 0.06 -10.69
CA CYS A 307 21.89 -0.79 -11.81
C CYS A 307 22.91 -0.13 -12.72
N ARG A 308 22.87 1.21 -12.83
CA ARG A 308 23.82 1.96 -13.65
C ARG A 308 25.22 2.05 -13.04
N HIS A 309 25.36 1.90 -11.73
CA HIS A 309 26.60 2.22 -11.04
C HIS A 309 27.17 1.08 -10.21
N TYR A 310 26.38 0.05 -9.86
CA TYR A 310 26.80 -0.97 -8.89
C TYR A 310 26.54 -2.39 -9.39
N SER A 311 27.49 -3.27 -9.09
CA SER A 311 27.41 -4.71 -9.40
C SER A 311 26.69 -5.48 -8.30
N ARG A 312 26.19 -6.66 -8.65
CA ARG A 312 25.62 -7.63 -7.69
C ARG A 312 26.64 -8.02 -6.61
N ALA A 313 27.91 -8.21 -7.00
CA ALA A 313 28.98 -8.53 -6.05
C ALA A 313 29.14 -7.46 -4.98
N TYR A 314 29.16 -6.17 -5.38
CA TYR A 314 29.26 -5.07 -4.44
C TYR A 314 28.03 -4.94 -3.54
N LEU A 315 26.82 -5.03 -4.09
CA LEU A 315 25.58 -5.00 -3.31
C LEU A 315 25.51 -6.14 -2.32
N ARG A 316 25.94 -7.35 -2.71
CA ARG A 316 26.06 -8.49 -1.81
C ARG A 316 27.06 -8.24 -0.69
N HIS A 317 28.24 -7.71 -1.02
CA HIS A 317 29.24 -7.31 -0.02
C HIS A 317 28.65 -6.33 0.99
N LEU A 318 28.05 -5.23 0.54
CA LEU A 318 27.42 -4.23 1.41
C LEU A 318 26.33 -4.83 2.29
N TYR A 319 25.54 -5.77 1.75
CA TYR A 319 24.45 -6.41 2.48
C TYR A 319 25.01 -7.25 3.66
N PHE A 320 26.06 -8.04 3.44
CA PHE A 320 26.69 -8.85 4.50
C PHE A 320 27.53 -8.02 5.48
N ALA A 321 28.04 -6.89 5.03
CA ALA A 321 28.69 -5.90 5.88
C ALA A 321 27.67 -5.05 6.69
N GLU A 322 26.36 -5.30 6.52
CA GLU A 322 25.26 -4.55 7.16
C GLU A 322 25.34 -3.02 6.91
N GLU A 323 25.94 -2.60 5.80
CA GLU A 323 26.05 -1.18 5.45
C GLU A 323 24.68 -0.59 5.09
N ILE A 324 24.39 0.59 5.62
CA ILE A 324 23.13 1.33 5.33
C ILE A 324 22.95 1.55 3.83
N LEU A 325 24.05 1.73 3.10
CA LEU A 325 24.05 1.94 1.66
C LEU A 325 23.44 0.75 0.89
N ALA A 326 23.59 -0.49 1.39
CA ALA A 326 22.95 -1.67 0.80
C ALA A 326 21.43 -1.52 0.74
N PHE A 327 20.83 -1.14 1.87
CA PHE A 327 19.37 -1.00 1.98
C PHE A 327 18.85 0.14 1.10
N ARG A 328 19.61 1.24 1.01
CA ARG A 328 19.27 2.36 0.15
C ARG A 328 19.32 1.99 -1.34
N LEU A 329 20.42 1.41 -1.81
CA LEU A 329 20.60 1.03 -3.21
C LEU A 329 19.56 -0.02 -3.65
N ASN A 330 19.30 -1.01 -2.79
CA ASN A 330 18.27 -2.02 -3.02
C ASN A 330 16.88 -1.39 -3.08
N THR A 331 16.58 -0.40 -2.22
CA THR A 331 15.30 0.31 -2.21
C THR A 331 15.09 1.13 -3.47
N ILE A 332 16.13 1.84 -3.93
CA ILE A 332 16.12 2.60 -5.20
C ILE A 332 15.75 1.67 -6.36
N HIS A 333 16.39 0.49 -6.43
CA HIS A 333 16.09 -0.46 -7.50
C HIS A 333 14.65 -0.98 -7.43
N ASN A 334 14.21 -1.45 -6.26
CA ASN A 334 12.87 -2.02 -6.11
C ASN A 334 11.76 -0.98 -6.39
N LEU A 335 11.90 0.25 -5.91
CA LEU A 335 10.92 1.31 -6.19
C LEU A 335 10.91 1.69 -7.67
N HIS A 336 12.08 1.82 -8.29
CA HIS A 336 12.17 2.06 -9.72
C HIS A 336 11.50 0.95 -10.53
N PHE A 337 11.66 -0.32 -10.13
CA PHE A 337 10.97 -1.45 -10.75
C PHE A 337 9.44 -1.27 -10.68
N TYR A 338 8.87 -1.02 -9.50
CA TYR A 338 7.42 -0.87 -9.33
C TYR A 338 6.86 0.32 -10.11
N LEU A 339 7.51 1.47 -10.06
CA LEU A 339 7.06 2.67 -10.75
C LEU A 339 7.15 2.49 -12.29
N THR A 340 8.20 1.83 -12.78
CA THR A 340 8.34 1.49 -14.19
C THR A 340 7.28 0.47 -14.63
N PHE A 341 7.07 -0.59 -13.85
CA PHE A 341 6.03 -1.58 -14.09
C PHE A 341 4.65 -0.93 -14.25
N MET A 342 4.26 -0.03 -13.34
CA MET A 342 2.97 0.67 -13.46
C MET A 342 2.89 1.58 -14.68
N ARG A 343 3.98 2.20 -15.09
CA ARG A 343 4.06 2.99 -16.32
C ARG A 343 3.86 2.10 -17.55
N GLU A 344 4.48 0.92 -17.58
CA GLU A 344 4.31 -0.06 -18.65
C GLU A 344 2.88 -0.62 -18.70
N VAL A 345 2.24 -0.86 -17.55
CA VAL A 345 0.82 -1.25 -17.45
C VAL A 345 -0.08 -0.16 -18.03
N ARG A 346 0.11 1.11 -17.64
CA ARG A 346 -0.65 2.24 -18.20
C ARG A 346 -0.48 2.35 -19.72
N GLN A 347 0.74 2.18 -20.21
CA GLN A 347 1.00 2.20 -21.65
C GLN A 347 0.31 1.03 -22.36
N ALA A 348 0.31 -0.17 -21.77
CA ALA A 348 -0.39 -1.33 -22.34
C ALA A 348 -1.91 -1.09 -22.46
N ILE A 349 -2.52 -0.44 -21.45
CA ILE A 349 -3.94 -0.04 -21.52
C ILE A 349 -4.15 1.02 -22.62
N ALA A 350 -3.25 2.03 -22.69
CA ALA A 350 -3.33 3.09 -23.69
C ALA A 350 -3.31 2.54 -25.13
N GLU A 351 -2.60 1.45 -25.35
CA GLU A 351 -2.38 0.81 -26.66
C GLU A 351 -3.30 -0.39 -26.93
N ASP A 352 -4.29 -0.67 -26.07
CA ASP A 352 -5.21 -1.83 -26.15
C ASP A 352 -4.50 -3.19 -26.25
N ARG A 353 -3.40 -3.36 -25.50
CA ARG A 353 -2.58 -4.56 -25.52
C ARG A 353 -2.35 -5.16 -24.13
N LEU A 354 -3.23 -4.84 -23.17
CA LEU A 354 -3.07 -5.26 -21.78
C LEU A 354 -3.00 -6.79 -21.64
N ASP A 355 -3.87 -7.55 -22.33
CA ASP A 355 -3.85 -9.03 -22.27
C ASP A 355 -2.52 -9.60 -22.77
N GLY A 356 -1.98 -9.06 -23.86
CA GLY A 356 -0.65 -9.44 -24.36
C GLY A 356 0.47 -9.13 -23.36
N PHE A 357 0.40 -7.96 -22.71
CA PHE A 357 1.34 -7.58 -21.66
C PHE A 357 1.28 -8.54 -20.45
N ILE A 358 0.07 -8.94 -20.04
CA ILE A 358 -0.14 -9.91 -18.95
C ILE A 358 0.46 -11.27 -19.30
N GLN A 359 0.21 -11.76 -20.51
CA GLN A 359 0.77 -13.04 -20.98
C GLN A 359 2.30 -13.01 -21.02
N ASP A 360 2.87 -11.95 -21.56
CA ASP A 360 4.32 -11.74 -21.62
C ASP A 360 4.94 -11.61 -20.23
N PHE A 361 4.28 -10.91 -19.31
CA PHE A 361 4.72 -10.79 -17.93
C PHE A 361 4.72 -12.14 -17.24
N ASN A 362 3.61 -12.89 -17.30
CA ASN A 362 3.47 -14.19 -16.64
C ASN A 362 4.44 -15.25 -17.22
N SER A 363 4.72 -15.20 -18.53
CA SER A 363 5.67 -16.14 -19.16
C SER A 363 7.12 -15.92 -18.72
N ARG A 364 7.49 -14.70 -18.34
CA ARG A 364 8.83 -14.32 -17.90
C ARG A 364 9.01 -14.35 -16.39
N TRP A 365 7.92 -14.09 -15.66
CA TRP A 365 7.93 -14.02 -14.21
C TRP A 365 7.86 -15.43 -13.62
N GLU A 366 9.02 -16.06 -13.44
CA GLU A 366 9.10 -17.33 -12.73
C GLU A 366 8.96 -17.09 -11.22
N PRO A 367 8.05 -17.80 -10.52
CA PRO A 367 8.13 -17.89 -9.08
C PRO A 367 9.46 -18.60 -8.78
N SER A 368 10.43 -17.88 -8.20
CA SER A 368 11.65 -18.56 -7.73
C SER A 368 11.21 -19.62 -6.72
N ALA A 369 11.61 -20.88 -6.94
CA ALA A 369 11.37 -22.00 -6.03
C ALA A 369 11.88 -21.73 -4.58
N GLU A 370 12.70 -20.70 -4.39
CA GLU A 370 13.22 -20.21 -3.11
C GLU A 370 12.28 -19.24 -2.36
N ALA A 371 11.11 -18.89 -2.92
CA ALA A 371 10.24 -17.81 -2.38
C ALA A 371 9.09 -18.34 -1.49
N GLU A 372 8.88 -19.64 -1.37
CA GLU A 372 7.79 -20.21 -0.57
C GLU A 372 8.08 -20.30 0.93
N GLU A 373 9.33 -20.17 1.37
CA GLU A 373 9.69 -20.25 2.80
C GLU A 373 9.54 -18.94 3.60
N GLY A 374 9.03 -17.88 3.03
CA GLY A 374 9.00 -16.54 3.68
C GLY A 374 7.63 -15.88 3.89
N SER A 375 6.52 -16.55 3.62
CA SER A 375 5.18 -15.94 3.71
C SER A 375 4.48 -16.11 5.07
N ASP A 376 5.15 -16.69 6.07
CA ASP A 376 4.55 -16.86 7.40
C ASP A 376 4.67 -15.55 8.21
N LEU A 377 3.62 -14.71 8.12
CA LEU A 377 3.47 -13.47 8.87
C LEU A 377 3.18 -13.69 10.38
N THR A 378 3.05 -14.95 10.82
CA THR A 378 2.58 -15.29 12.17
C THR A 378 3.65 -15.70 13.16
N SER A 379 4.90 -15.91 12.74
CA SER A 379 5.99 -16.31 13.65
C SER A 379 7.00 -15.21 13.87
N LEU A 380 6.75 -14.30 14.83
CA LEU A 380 7.82 -13.58 15.51
C LEU A 380 8.43 -14.51 16.57
N PRO A 381 9.69 -14.96 16.45
CA PRO A 381 10.34 -15.67 17.53
C PRO A 381 10.56 -14.71 18.69
N THR A 382 9.94 -15.03 19.82
CA THR A 382 10.27 -14.41 21.11
C THR A 382 11.76 -14.62 21.42
N GLY A 383 12.51 -13.53 21.37
CA GLY A 383 13.83 -13.43 21.96
C GLY A 383 14.98 -13.95 21.11
N LYS A 384 15.48 -13.12 20.20
CA LYS A 384 16.92 -12.99 19.88
C LYS A 384 17.14 -11.81 18.91
N ARG A 385 18.04 -10.89 19.31
CA ARG A 385 18.71 -9.82 18.54
C ARG A 385 17.88 -9.23 17.39
N ILE A 386 17.23 -8.13 17.67
CA ILE A 386 16.72 -7.22 16.61
C ILE A 386 17.95 -6.79 15.81
N SER A 387 18.11 -7.27 14.61
CA SER A 387 19.17 -6.82 13.69
C SER A 387 18.97 -5.33 13.39
N LEU A 388 20.04 -4.63 13.06
CA LEU A 388 20.00 -3.21 12.65
C LEU A 388 18.96 -2.98 11.52
N ALA A 389 18.71 -3.98 10.66
CA ALA A 389 17.72 -3.96 9.58
C ALA A 389 16.26 -3.75 10.04
N ALA A 390 15.93 -4.08 11.29
CA ALA A 390 14.59 -3.85 11.86
C ALA A 390 14.46 -2.49 12.57
N ARG A 391 15.58 -1.80 12.79
CA ARG A 391 15.63 -0.49 13.46
C ARG A 391 15.76 0.70 12.49
N ILE A 392 16.02 0.42 11.20
CA ILE A 392 16.12 1.45 10.12
C ILE A 392 14.85 1.34 9.22
#